data_24a6bfb506f42ae96aca32beb43dde21
#
_entry.id   24a6bfb506f42ae96aca32beb43dde21
#
_cell.length_a   1.000
_cell.length_b   1.000
_cell.length_c   1.000
_cell.angle_alpha   90.00
_cell.angle_beta   90.00
_cell.angle_gamma   90.00
#
_symmetry.space_group_name_H-M   'P 1'
#
loop_
_entity.id
_entity.type
_entity.pdbx_description
1 polymer ?
#
loop_
_entity_poly.entity_id
_entity_poly.type
_entity_poly.pdbx_seq_one_letter_code
_entity_poly.pdbx_strand_id
1 'polypeptide(L)'
;MKTNILAIHAHPDDVEILAAGTLAQLAAAGHDITIITMSPGDCGSDNHSQEEIAAIRRGEAARSAAHIQARYRCAEFRDMSIFSDDASRRRVTEILRQVAAELVLTSSPVDYLCDHEATSQLVRDACFAAMIPNYAAGATNAAQPLRAIPHLYFMDPLGGVDREGHPVLPDFFVNVAAQMETKTAMLAEHGSQREWLLRHHGLDNYLETMKTWTRENGRRAGIEYAEGFRRYKGHPYPESPLLEELLGVTVVRPQHR
;
A
#
# COMPACT_ATOMS: atom_id res chain seq x y z
N MET A 1 -10.61 -16.93 11.08
CA MET A 1 -11.51 -15.76 11.17
C MET A 1 -11.29 -14.86 9.97
N LYS A 2 -12.32 -14.14 9.53
CA LYS A 2 -12.20 -13.15 8.45
C LYS A 2 -11.63 -11.86 9.05
N THR A 3 -10.63 -11.26 8.43
CA THR A 3 -9.91 -10.06 8.89
C THR A 3 -10.15 -8.93 7.91
N ASN A 4 -10.40 -7.72 8.40
CA ASN A 4 -10.47 -6.50 7.59
C ASN A 4 -9.07 -5.94 7.35
N ILE A 5 -8.59 -6.02 6.12
CA ILE A 5 -7.24 -5.62 5.71
C ILE A 5 -7.33 -4.36 4.87
N LEU A 6 -6.59 -3.34 5.27
CA LEU A 6 -6.43 -2.10 4.54
C LEU A 6 -5.02 -2.01 3.95
N ALA A 7 -4.91 -1.92 2.63
CA ALA A 7 -3.69 -1.49 1.96
C ALA A 7 -3.86 -0.03 1.55
N ILE A 8 -3.03 0.87 2.05
CA ILE A 8 -3.10 2.31 1.80
C ILE A 8 -1.74 2.87 1.43
N HIS A 9 -1.65 3.49 0.24
CA HIS A 9 -0.43 4.11 -0.25
C HIS A 9 -0.72 5.45 -0.92
N ALA A 10 0.30 6.15 -1.38
CA ALA A 10 0.16 7.52 -1.88
C ALA A 10 -0.62 7.59 -3.19
N HIS A 11 -0.25 6.79 -4.21
CA HIS A 11 -0.78 6.93 -5.57
C HIS A 11 -1.38 5.62 -6.11
N PRO A 12 -2.21 5.70 -7.17
CA PRO A 12 -2.61 4.52 -7.94
C PRO A 12 -1.38 3.85 -8.55
N ASP A 13 -1.25 2.54 -8.37
CA ASP A 13 -0.19 1.60 -8.75
C ASP A 13 0.82 1.22 -7.66
N ASP A 14 1.05 2.05 -6.66
CA ASP A 14 2.02 1.76 -5.59
C ASP A 14 1.75 0.41 -4.88
N VAL A 15 0.49 0.19 -4.50
CA VAL A 15 0.06 -1.05 -3.82
C VAL A 15 0.26 -2.25 -4.74
N GLU A 16 -0.04 -2.09 -6.03
CA GLU A 16 0.12 -3.14 -7.03
C GLU A 16 1.58 -3.55 -7.21
N ILE A 17 2.47 -2.57 -7.24
CA ILE A 17 3.90 -2.81 -7.36
C ILE A 17 4.46 -3.52 -6.11
N LEU A 18 3.99 -3.14 -4.92
CA LEU A 18 4.65 -3.50 -3.66
C LEU A 18 4.00 -4.67 -2.93
N ALA A 19 2.67 -4.89 -3.08
CA ALA A 19 1.92 -5.81 -2.22
C ALA A 19 0.81 -6.61 -2.91
N ALA A 20 0.58 -6.46 -4.23
CA ALA A 20 -0.56 -7.11 -4.90
C ALA A 20 -0.55 -8.63 -4.80
N GLY A 21 0.62 -9.27 -4.84
CA GLY A 21 0.74 -10.72 -4.68
C GLY A 21 0.32 -11.18 -3.29
N THR A 22 0.73 -10.46 -2.26
CA THR A 22 0.33 -10.70 -0.87
C THR A 22 -1.17 -10.49 -0.67
N LEU A 23 -1.73 -9.39 -1.22
CA LEU A 23 -3.15 -9.11 -1.14
C LEU A 23 -4.00 -10.15 -1.87
N ALA A 24 -3.53 -10.65 -3.03
CA ALA A 24 -4.19 -11.73 -3.75
C ALA A 24 -4.25 -13.03 -2.93
N GLN A 25 -3.19 -13.37 -2.20
CA GLN A 25 -3.21 -14.53 -1.28
C GLN A 25 -4.22 -14.33 -0.15
N LEU A 26 -4.21 -13.17 0.48
CA LEU A 26 -5.13 -12.85 1.59
C LEU A 26 -6.59 -12.82 1.13
N ALA A 27 -6.86 -12.28 -0.06
CA ALA A 27 -8.20 -12.32 -0.66
C ALA A 27 -8.65 -13.76 -0.96
N ALA A 28 -7.78 -14.59 -1.54
CA ALA A 28 -8.05 -16.01 -1.80
C ALA A 28 -8.28 -16.81 -0.50
N ALA A 29 -7.67 -16.41 0.61
CA ALA A 29 -7.92 -16.97 1.94
C ALA A 29 -9.24 -16.49 2.58
N GLY A 30 -9.98 -15.59 1.92
CA GLY A 30 -11.30 -15.14 2.33
C GLY A 30 -11.30 -13.90 3.24
N HIS A 31 -10.20 -13.15 3.33
CA HIS A 31 -10.15 -11.88 4.05
C HIS A 31 -10.77 -10.75 3.24
N ASP A 32 -11.26 -9.71 3.93
CA ASP A 32 -11.80 -8.50 3.30
C ASP A 32 -10.68 -7.51 3.00
N ILE A 33 -10.43 -7.28 1.71
CA ILE A 33 -9.39 -6.35 1.26
C ILE A 33 -10.01 -5.01 0.85
N THR A 34 -9.44 -3.93 1.35
CA THR A 34 -9.71 -2.57 0.88
C THR A 34 -8.39 -1.95 0.46
N ILE A 35 -8.32 -1.45 -0.77
CA ILE A 35 -7.18 -0.71 -1.30
C ILE A 35 -7.55 0.77 -1.33
N ILE A 36 -6.69 1.62 -0.78
CA ILE A 36 -6.90 3.07 -0.78
C ILE A 36 -5.64 3.76 -1.28
N THR A 37 -5.83 4.68 -2.23
CA THR A 37 -4.80 5.64 -2.60
C THR A 37 -5.06 6.96 -1.88
N MET A 38 -4.02 7.60 -1.36
CA MET A 38 -4.18 8.91 -0.72
C MET A 38 -4.57 9.96 -1.75
N SER A 39 -3.88 9.98 -2.90
CA SER A 39 -4.13 10.86 -4.03
C SER A 39 -4.68 10.06 -5.23
N PRO A 40 -5.45 10.68 -6.13
CA PRO A 40 -5.78 10.08 -7.42
C PRO A 40 -4.62 10.15 -8.42
N GLY A 41 -3.48 10.78 -8.08
CA GLY A 41 -2.35 10.99 -8.98
C GLY A 41 -2.64 12.06 -10.04
N ASP A 42 -3.25 13.17 -9.64
CA ASP A 42 -3.74 14.24 -10.52
C ASP A 42 -2.64 15.10 -11.16
N CYS A 43 -1.37 14.87 -10.80
CA CYS A 43 -0.20 15.50 -11.46
C CYS A 43 0.43 14.62 -12.56
N GLY A 44 0.02 13.38 -12.72
CA GLY A 44 0.68 12.39 -13.59
C GLY A 44 0.25 12.45 -15.05
N SER A 45 0.10 13.62 -15.67
CA SER A 45 -0.21 13.77 -17.10
C SER A 45 0.23 15.12 -17.68
N ASP A 46 0.64 15.11 -18.94
CA ASP A 46 0.89 16.29 -19.77
C ASP A 46 -0.21 16.53 -20.83
N ASN A 47 -1.13 15.56 -21.03
CA ASN A 47 -2.15 15.58 -22.07
C ASN A 47 -3.57 15.70 -21.51
N HIS A 48 -3.76 15.58 -20.22
CA HIS A 48 -5.04 15.67 -19.54
C HIS A 48 -4.98 16.75 -18.45
N SER A 49 -6.10 17.40 -18.21
CA SER A 49 -6.27 18.23 -17.01
C SER A 49 -6.15 17.38 -15.74
N GLN A 50 -5.89 18.03 -14.61
CA GLN A 50 -5.83 17.35 -13.30
C GLN A 50 -7.11 16.54 -13.00
N GLU A 51 -8.27 17.09 -13.36
CA GLU A 51 -9.57 16.45 -13.14
C GLU A 51 -9.76 15.21 -14.01
N GLU A 52 -9.37 15.30 -15.30
CA GLU A 52 -9.46 14.20 -16.25
C GLU A 52 -8.55 13.05 -15.87
N ILE A 53 -7.26 13.33 -15.61
CA ILE A 53 -6.31 12.27 -15.24
C ILE A 53 -6.69 11.64 -13.90
N ALA A 54 -7.16 12.41 -12.93
CA ALA A 54 -7.66 11.90 -11.66
C ALA A 54 -8.85 10.94 -11.86
N ALA A 55 -9.78 11.26 -12.73
CA ALA A 55 -10.92 10.39 -13.06
C ALA A 55 -10.46 9.07 -13.72
N ILE A 56 -9.54 9.16 -14.70
CA ILE A 56 -8.96 8.02 -15.38
C ILE A 56 -8.28 7.08 -14.36
N ARG A 57 -7.37 7.61 -13.55
CA ARG A 57 -6.57 6.81 -12.60
C ARG A 57 -7.41 6.18 -11.49
N ARG A 58 -8.48 6.85 -11.02
CA ARG A 58 -9.43 6.20 -10.10
C ARG A 58 -10.13 5.01 -10.76
N GLY A 59 -10.51 5.13 -12.03
CA GLY A 59 -11.12 4.04 -12.80
C GLY A 59 -10.15 2.86 -12.99
N GLU A 60 -8.90 3.13 -13.30
CA GLU A 60 -7.83 2.13 -13.43
C GLU A 60 -7.61 1.39 -12.10
N ALA A 61 -7.43 2.10 -10.99
CA ALA A 61 -7.25 1.50 -9.67
C ALA A 61 -8.47 0.69 -9.21
N ALA A 62 -9.68 1.11 -9.54
CA ALA A 62 -10.89 0.34 -9.25
C ALA A 62 -10.93 -0.99 -10.05
N ARG A 63 -10.54 -0.98 -11.34
CA ARG A 63 -10.43 -2.22 -12.13
C ARG A 63 -9.31 -3.13 -11.60
N SER A 64 -8.17 -2.55 -11.24
CA SER A 64 -7.07 -3.29 -10.60
C SER A 64 -7.55 -4.02 -9.35
N ALA A 65 -8.18 -3.34 -8.42
CA ALA A 65 -8.70 -3.93 -7.19
C ALA A 65 -9.73 -5.05 -7.45
N ALA A 66 -10.52 -4.94 -8.52
CA ALA A 66 -11.53 -5.92 -8.89
C ALA A 66 -10.93 -7.32 -9.24
N HIS A 67 -9.69 -7.40 -9.71
CA HIS A 67 -9.01 -8.68 -9.99
C HIS A 67 -8.94 -9.61 -8.77
N ILE A 68 -8.90 -9.04 -7.56
CA ILE A 68 -8.87 -9.78 -6.29
C ILE A 68 -10.13 -9.55 -5.45
N GLN A 69 -11.21 -9.03 -6.06
CA GLN A 69 -12.46 -8.69 -5.40
C GLN A 69 -12.31 -7.71 -4.23
N ALA A 70 -11.25 -6.90 -4.23
CA ALA A 70 -11.01 -5.87 -3.25
C ALA A 70 -11.89 -4.63 -3.52
N ARG A 71 -12.24 -3.92 -2.44
CA ARG A 71 -12.84 -2.58 -2.54
C ARG A 71 -11.75 -1.56 -2.81
N TYR A 72 -12.01 -0.63 -3.71
CA TYR A 72 -11.14 0.52 -3.96
C TYR A 72 -11.79 1.84 -3.53
N ARG A 73 -11.00 2.74 -2.96
CA ARG A 73 -11.37 4.12 -2.67
C ARG A 73 -10.15 5.04 -2.83
N CYS A 74 -10.38 6.28 -3.24
CA CYS A 74 -9.40 7.36 -3.14
C CYS A 74 -9.68 8.22 -1.90
N ALA A 75 -8.64 8.61 -1.18
CA ALA A 75 -8.76 9.54 -0.06
C ALA A 75 -8.81 11.01 -0.51
N GLU A 76 -8.67 11.30 -1.81
CA GLU A 76 -8.81 12.61 -2.45
C GLU A 76 -7.87 13.69 -1.88
N PHE A 77 -6.67 13.33 -1.48
CA PHE A 77 -5.59 14.29 -1.31
C PHE A 77 -5.09 14.71 -2.69
N ARG A 78 -4.45 15.86 -2.78
CA ARG A 78 -3.80 16.27 -4.02
C ARG A 78 -2.43 15.62 -4.13
N ASP A 79 -2.07 15.23 -5.33
CA ASP A 79 -0.75 14.71 -5.67
C ASP A 79 0.34 15.76 -5.38
N MET A 80 1.49 15.34 -4.86
CA MET A 80 2.59 16.19 -4.38
C MET A 80 2.22 17.13 -3.23
N SER A 81 1.06 16.89 -2.56
CA SER A 81 0.53 17.77 -1.52
C SER A 81 -0.05 16.99 -0.33
N ILE A 82 0.50 15.81 -0.05
CA ILE A 82 0.16 15.03 1.14
C ILE A 82 1.03 15.53 2.29
N PHE A 83 0.40 16.15 3.29
CA PHE A 83 1.08 16.69 4.47
C PHE A 83 0.60 16.03 5.75
N SER A 84 1.54 15.79 6.68
CA SER A 84 1.23 15.24 8.00
C SER A 84 0.77 16.35 8.96
N ASP A 85 -0.46 16.83 8.77
CA ASP A 85 -1.12 17.79 9.64
C ASP A 85 -2.34 17.19 10.38
N ASP A 86 -2.99 17.98 11.25
CA ASP A 86 -4.14 17.50 12.04
C ASP A 86 -5.36 17.18 11.17
N ALA A 87 -5.64 17.98 10.14
CA ALA A 87 -6.78 17.76 9.24
C ALA A 87 -6.60 16.48 8.44
N SER A 88 -5.42 16.26 7.88
CA SER A 88 -5.04 15.06 7.15
C SER A 88 -5.10 13.81 8.04
N ARG A 89 -4.59 13.89 9.26
CA ARG A 89 -4.63 12.78 10.22
C ARG A 89 -6.07 12.43 10.61
N ARG A 90 -6.96 13.40 10.82
CA ARG A 90 -8.39 13.17 11.08
C ARG A 90 -9.05 12.45 9.92
N ARG A 91 -8.76 12.86 8.69
CA ARG A 91 -9.30 12.23 7.47
C ARG A 91 -8.86 10.76 7.36
N VAL A 92 -7.58 10.47 7.56
CA VAL A 92 -7.06 9.09 7.52
C VAL A 92 -7.60 8.27 8.70
N THR A 93 -7.75 8.87 9.88
CA THR A 93 -8.39 8.24 11.05
C THR A 93 -9.83 7.80 10.75
N GLU A 94 -10.60 8.67 10.09
CA GLU A 94 -11.97 8.32 9.68
C GLU A 94 -12.01 7.19 8.67
N ILE A 95 -11.09 7.16 7.71
CA ILE A 95 -10.93 6.08 6.74
C ILE A 95 -10.69 4.74 7.46
N LEU A 96 -9.76 4.69 8.42
CA LEU A 96 -9.45 3.50 9.21
C LEU A 96 -10.68 2.98 9.97
N ARG A 97 -11.45 3.89 10.57
CA ARG A 97 -12.68 3.56 11.28
C ARG A 97 -13.76 3.01 10.34
N GLN A 98 -13.97 3.64 9.17
CA GLN A 98 -14.95 3.20 8.18
C GLN A 98 -14.64 1.82 7.59
N VAL A 99 -13.36 1.49 7.41
CA VAL A 99 -12.90 0.17 6.99
C VAL A 99 -12.98 -0.83 8.14
N ALA A 100 -13.01 -0.37 9.39
CA ALA A 100 -12.84 -1.18 10.59
C ALA A 100 -11.55 -2.01 10.52
N ALA A 101 -10.45 -1.37 10.13
CA ALA A 101 -9.19 -2.03 9.83
C ALA A 101 -8.60 -2.75 11.05
N GLU A 102 -8.24 -4.02 10.89
CA GLU A 102 -7.55 -4.86 11.88
C GLU A 102 -6.07 -5.03 11.53
N LEU A 103 -5.76 -5.00 10.22
CA LEU A 103 -4.42 -5.04 9.67
C LEU A 103 -4.27 -3.96 8.61
N VAL A 104 -3.18 -3.21 8.67
CA VAL A 104 -2.88 -2.12 7.75
C VAL A 104 -1.51 -2.35 7.11
N LEU A 105 -1.48 -2.33 5.79
CA LEU A 105 -0.27 -2.26 4.98
C LEU A 105 -0.15 -0.83 4.44
N THR A 106 0.99 -0.17 4.64
CA THR A 106 1.20 1.19 4.16
C THR A 106 2.61 1.39 3.60
N SER A 107 2.86 2.58 3.07
CA SER A 107 4.16 2.96 2.51
C SER A 107 5.29 2.90 3.54
N SER A 108 6.50 2.76 3.04
CA SER A 108 7.72 2.83 3.86
C SER A 108 7.87 4.21 4.52
N PRO A 109 8.35 4.28 5.79
CA PRO A 109 8.68 5.56 6.44
C PRO A 109 9.94 6.23 5.86
N VAL A 110 10.67 5.53 5.01
CA VAL A 110 11.81 6.04 4.24
C VAL A 110 11.62 5.63 2.78
N ASP A 111 11.56 6.60 1.89
CA ASP A 111 11.27 6.39 0.48
C ASP A 111 11.82 7.58 -0.33
N TYR A 112 11.91 7.45 -1.66
CA TYR A 112 12.41 8.53 -2.51
C TYR A 112 11.42 9.70 -2.63
N LEU A 113 10.13 9.49 -2.41
CA LEU A 113 9.07 10.46 -2.66
C LEU A 113 8.44 10.95 -1.35
N CYS A 114 8.28 12.28 -1.25
CA CYS A 114 7.72 12.94 -0.06
C CYS A 114 6.30 12.45 0.27
N ASP A 115 5.43 12.23 -0.72
CA ASP A 115 4.07 11.75 -0.51
C ASP A 115 4.03 10.33 0.08
N HIS A 116 4.99 9.46 -0.27
CA HIS A 116 5.12 8.13 0.31
C HIS A 116 5.45 8.21 1.81
N GLU A 117 6.46 9.02 2.17
CA GLU A 117 6.86 9.19 3.57
C GLU A 117 5.77 9.90 4.39
N ALA A 118 5.12 10.93 3.82
CA ALA A 118 3.99 11.61 4.48
C ALA A 118 2.80 10.66 4.70
N THR A 119 2.49 9.80 3.72
CA THR A 119 1.46 8.76 3.85
C THR A 119 1.81 7.79 4.98
N SER A 120 3.05 7.30 5.02
CA SER A 120 3.52 6.41 6.08
C SER A 120 3.33 7.01 7.48
N GLN A 121 3.74 8.26 7.65
CA GLN A 121 3.60 8.98 8.91
C GLN A 121 2.12 9.17 9.30
N LEU A 122 1.29 9.65 8.35
CA LEU A 122 -0.13 9.87 8.58
C LEU A 122 -0.86 8.59 8.97
N VAL A 123 -0.62 7.50 8.24
CA VAL A 123 -1.29 6.22 8.50
C VAL A 123 -0.85 5.65 9.85
N ARG A 124 0.44 5.71 10.17
CA ARG A 124 0.93 5.30 11.49
C ARG A 124 0.21 6.07 12.60
N ASP A 125 0.20 7.40 12.54
CA ASP A 125 -0.40 8.23 13.59
C ASP A 125 -1.92 8.06 13.65
N ALA A 126 -2.58 7.86 12.51
CA ALA A 126 -4.01 7.60 12.42
C ALA A 126 -4.41 6.22 12.97
N CYS A 127 -3.59 5.19 12.82
CA CYS A 127 -3.82 3.88 13.45
C CYS A 127 -3.94 3.99 14.98
N PHE A 128 -3.06 4.77 15.60
CA PHE A 128 -3.16 5.05 17.04
C PHE A 128 -4.42 5.87 17.37
N ALA A 129 -4.68 6.93 16.60
CA ALA A 129 -5.82 7.83 16.83
C ALA A 129 -7.18 7.15 16.62
N ALA A 130 -7.24 6.11 15.76
CA ALA A 130 -8.50 5.46 15.38
C ALA A 130 -9.23 4.78 16.56
N MET A 131 -8.54 4.35 17.60
CA MET A 131 -9.15 3.79 18.81
C MET A 131 -9.57 4.84 19.85
N ILE A 132 -9.16 6.13 19.70
CA ILE A 132 -9.40 7.17 20.71
C ILE A 132 -10.81 7.77 20.52
N PRO A 133 -11.78 7.55 21.43
CA PRO A 133 -13.16 8.01 21.24
C PRO A 133 -13.28 9.52 21.08
N ASN A 134 -12.51 10.29 21.86
CA ASN A 134 -12.56 11.75 21.86
C ASN A 134 -11.78 12.40 20.71
N TYR A 135 -11.05 11.61 19.90
CA TYR A 135 -10.44 12.09 18.67
C TYR A 135 -11.47 12.01 17.54
N ALA A 136 -12.37 13.01 17.51
CA ALA A 136 -13.39 13.08 16.47
C ALA A 136 -12.74 13.34 15.11
N ALA A 137 -13.07 12.53 14.12
CA ALA A 137 -12.51 12.64 12.77
C ALA A 137 -13.13 13.78 11.94
N GLY A 138 -14.10 14.53 12.51
CA GLY A 138 -14.67 15.73 11.88
C GLY A 138 -15.81 15.48 10.90
N ALA A 139 -16.19 14.23 10.67
CA ALA A 139 -17.33 13.89 9.81
C ALA A 139 -18.66 14.03 10.56
N THR A 140 -19.71 14.51 9.89
CA THR A 140 -21.06 14.70 10.48
C THR A 140 -21.66 13.37 10.98
N ASN A 141 -21.27 12.25 10.37
CA ASN A 141 -21.63 10.87 10.76
C ASN A 141 -20.35 10.05 10.92
N ALA A 142 -19.49 10.45 11.86
CA ALA A 142 -18.21 9.77 12.10
C ALA A 142 -18.40 8.28 12.43
N ALA A 143 -17.55 7.45 11.85
CA ALA A 143 -17.54 6.02 12.18
C ALA A 143 -17.10 5.79 13.62
N GLN A 144 -17.55 4.66 14.20
CA GLN A 144 -17.18 4.31 15.57
C GLN A 144 -15.68 4.09 15.71
N PRO A 145 -15.08 4.47 16.86
CA PRO A 145 -13.68 4.16 17.13
C PRO A 145 -13.40 2.67 17.01
N LEU A 146 -12.21 2.33 16.58
CA LEU A 146 -11.75 0.94 16.55
C LEU A 146 -11.64 0.40 17.98
N ARG A 147 -11.81 -0.92 18.13
CA ARG A 147 -11.72 -1.60 19.43
C ARG A 147 -10.26 -1.71 19.92
N ALA A 148 -9.31 -1.70 19.00
CA ALA A 148 -7.88 -1.80 19.26
C ALA A 148 -7.10 -1.07 18.17
N ILE A 149 -5.83 -0.79 18.44
CA ILE A 149 -4.88 -0.32 17.42
C ILE A 149 -4.68 -1.46 16.42
N PRO A 150 -4.84 -1.21 15.09
CA PRO A 150 -4.61 -2.25 14.09
C PRO A 150 -3.13 -2.66 14.02
N HIS A 151 -2.87 -3.89 13.57
CA HIS A 151 -1.52 -4.32 13.20
C HIS A 151 -1.04 -3.50 12.03
N LEU A 152 0.14 -2.91 12.14
CA LEU A 152 0.72 -2.02 11.13
C LEU A 152 1.98 -2.63 10.52
N TYR A 153 2.01 -2.70 9.19
CA TYR A 153 3.15 -3.14 8.40
C TYR A 153 3.47 -2.11 7.32
N PHE A 154 4.77 -1.93 7.11
CA PHE A 154 5.29 -1.14 6.01
C PHE A 154 5.65 -2.04 4.84
N MET A 155 5.17 -1.71 3.65
CA MET A 155 5.68 -2.24 2.39
C MET A 155 7.12 -1.75 2.17
N ASP A 156 7.91 -2.45 1.36
CA ASP A 156 9.23 -1.96 0.97
C ASP A 156 9.13 -0.62 0.23
N PRO A 157 10.14 0.26 0.32
CA PRO A 157 10.22 1.40 -0.57
C PRO A 157 10.45 0.94 -2.02
N LEU A 158 10.06 1.77 -2.98
CA LEU A 158 10.32 1.49 -4.40
C LEU A 158 11.82 1.30 -4.65
N GLY A 159 12.18 0.19 -5.30
CA GLY A 159 13.58 -0.17 -5.53
C GLY A 159 14.31 -0.71 -4.30
N GLY A 160 13.68 -0.83 -3.15
CA GLY A 160 14.27 -1.39 -1.92
C GLY A 160 15.36 -0.54 -1.28
N VAL A 161 15.38 0.77 -1.55
CA VAL A 161 16.35 1.72 -1.03
C VAL A 161 15.66 2.96 -0.43
N ASP A 162 16.36 3.65 0.46
CA ASP A 162 15.96 4.98 0.94
C ASP A 162 16.33 6.09 -0.08
N ARG A 163 16.04 7.35 0.28
CA ARG A 163 16.35 8.52 -0.57
C ARG A 163 17.84 8.77 -0.79
N GLU A 164 18.71 8.15 0.00
CA GLU A 164 20.17 8.26 -0.10
C GLU A 164 20.78 7.05 -0.82
N GLY A 165 19.94 6.09 -1.24
CA GLY A 165 20.36 4.88 -1.95
C GLY A 165 20.80 3.75 -1.02
N HIS A 166 20.62 3.86 0.30
CA HIS A 166 20.95 2.78 1.21
C HIS A 166 19.87 1.69 1.19
N PRO A 167 20.25 0.41 1.20
CA PRO A 167 19.29 -0.68 1.23
C PRO A 167 18.38 -0.64 2.46
N VAL A 168 17.07 -0.73 2.25
CA VAL A 168 16.09 -0.95 3.30
C VAL A 168 15.82 -2.46 3.38
N LEU A 169 16.03 -3.03 4.59
CA LEU A 169 15.89 -4.47 4.78
C LEU A 169 14.50 -4.80 5.32
N PRO A 170 13.74 -5.71 4.66
CA PRO A 170 12.50 -6.25 5.22
C PRO A 170 12.75 -7.09 6.48
N ASP A 171 11.77 -7.12 7.39
CA ASP A 171 11.77 -8.08 8.50
C ASP A 171 11.51 -9.51 8.01
N PHE A 172 10.69 -9.61 6.92
CA PHE A 172 10.35 -10.87 6.25
C PHE A 172 9.90 -10.62 4.82
N PHE A 173 9.85 -11.70 4.07
CA PHE A 173 9.35 -11.73 2.70
C PHE A 173 8.12 -12.65 2.60
N VAL A 174 7.27 -12.38 1.63
CA VAL A 174 6.14 -13.23 1.24
C VAL A 174 6.43 -13.81 -0.15
N ASN A 175 6.42 -15.13 -0.28
CA ASN A 175 6.52 -15.80 -1.57
C ASN A 175 5.25 -15.53 -2.39
N VAL A 176 5.38 -14.85 -3.51
CA VAL A 176 4.27 -14.46 -4.38
C VAL A 176 4.36 -15.09 -5.77
N ALA A 177 5.20 -16.11 -5.95
CA ALA A 177 5.40 -16.74 -7.26
C ALA A 177 4.08 -17.21 -7.90
N ALA A 178 3.19 -17.82 -7.12
CA ALA A 178 1.88 -18.27 -7.59
C ALA A 178 0.89 -17.13 -7.93
N GLN A 179 1.16 -15.91 -7.49
CA GLN A 179 0.30 -14.73 -7.71
C GLN A 179 0.85 -13.76 -8.75
N MET A 180 1.97 -14.07 -9.39
CA MET A 180 2.61 -13.13 -10.32
C MET A 180 1.75 -12.80 -11.54
N GLU A 181 0.92 -13.72 -12.00
CA GLU A 181 -0.06 -13.47 -13.07
C GLU A 181 -1.09 -12.42 -12.62
N THR A 182 -1.71 -12.63 -11.45
CA THR A 182 -2.68 -11.69 -10.87
C THR A 182 -2.05 -10.32 -10.60
N LYS A 183 -0.87 -10.29 -9.97
CA LYS A 183 -0.12 -9.06 -9.72
C LYS A 183 0.17 -8.28 -11.01
N THR A 184 0.58 -8.99 -12.07
CA THR A 184 0.85 -8.38 -13.36
C THR A 184 -0.43 -7.85 -14.01
N ALA A 185 -1.54 -8.57 -13.92
CA ALA A 185 -2.83 -8.14 -14.44
C ALA A 185 -3.36 -6.90 -13.69
N MET A 186 -3.24 -6.85 -12.37
CA MET A 186 -3.61 -5.69 -11.56
C MET A 186 -2.81 -4.44 -11.96
N LEU A 187 -1.49 -4.55 -12.09
CA LEU A 187 -0.65 -3.42 -12.48
C LEU A 187 -0.89 -2.99 -13.93
N ALA A 188 -1.25 -3.90 -14.82
CA ALA A 188 -1.54 -3.61 -16.22
C ALA A 188 -2.79 -2.73 -16.43
N GLU A 189 -3.69 -2.64 -15.44
CA GLU A 189 -4.84 -1.73 -15.49
C GLU A 189 -4.43 -0.24 -15.45
N HIS A 190 -3.25 0.09 -14.93
CA HIS A 190 -2.73 1.46 -14.83
C HIS A 190 -2.10 1.94 -16.14
N GLY A 191 -2.89 1.94 -17.22
CA GLY A 191 -2.47 2.29 -18.57
C GLY A 191 -1.96 3.72 -18.70
N SER A 192 -2.60 4.68 -18.02
CA SER A 192 -2.20 6.08 -18.04
C SER A 192 -0.81 6.31 -17.47
N GLN A 193 -0.44 5.59 -16.40
CA GLN A 193 0.90 5.65 -15.82
C GLN A 193 1.96 5.03 -16.74
N ARG A 194 1.64 3.90 -17.37
CA ARG A 194 2.52 3.29 -18.37
C ARG A 194 2.80 4.23 -19.53
N GLU A 195 1.77 4.92 -20.07
CA GLU A 195 1.93 5.89 -21.14
C GLU A 195 2.79 7.09 -20.72
N TRP A 196 2.61 7.59 -19.48
CA TRP A 196 3.41 8.65 -18.92
C TRP A 196 4.90 8.26 -18.84
N LEU A 197 5.21 7.10 -18.28
CA LEU A 197 6.59 6.60 -18.16
C LEU A 197 7.24 6.35 -19.51
N LEU A 198 6.49 5.83 -20.49
CA LEU A 198 6.99 5.62 -21.83
C LEU A 198 7.39 6.95 -22.50
N ARG A 199 6.55 7.99 -22.35
CA ARG A 199 6.82 9.30 -22.95
C ARG A 199 7.99 10.05 -22.29
N HIS A 200 8.08 10.01 -20.96
CA HIS A 200 9.06 10.81 -20.22
C HIS A 200 10.39 10.10 -19.96
N HIS A 201 10.37 8.77 -19.93
CA HIS A 201 11.56 7.97 -19.64
C HIS A 201 11.96 7.04 -20.78
N GLY A 202 11.19 6.96 -21.86
CA GLY A 202 11.45 6.07 -22.99
C GLY A 202 11.35 4.58 -22.61
N LEU A 203 10.74 4.27 -21.46
CA LEU A 203 10.72 2.95 -20.88
C LEU A 203 9.32 2.33 -21.03
N ASP A 204 9.16 1.41 -22.00
CA ASP A 204 7.99 0.50 -22.02
C ASP A 204 8.20 -0.71 -21.08
N ASN A 205 8.88 -0.48 -19.96
CA ASN A 205 9.29 -1.55 -19.06
C ASN A 205 8.52 -1.55 -17.73
N TYR A 206 7.38 -0.86 -17.65
CA TYR A 206 6.61 -0.70 -16.42
C TYR A 206 6.34 -2.02 -15.70
N LEU A 207 5.76 -3.00 -16.43
CA LEU A 207 5.49 -4.33 -15.87
C LEU A 207 6.77 -5.12 -15.61
N GLU A 208 7.76 -5.01 -16.48
CA GLU A 208 9.03 -5.73 -16.32
C GLU A 208 9.87 -5.16 -15.18
N THR A 209 9.77 -3.85 -14.90
CA THR A 209 10.41 -3.23 -13.73
C THR A 209 9.82 -3.80 -12.44
N MET A 210 8.50 -3.89 -12.33
CA MET A 210 7.83 -4.51 -11.19
C MET A 210 8.26 -5.98 -11.02
N LYS A 211 8.28 -6.77 -12.10
CA LYS A 211 8.74 -8.16 -12.07
C LYS A 211 10.20 -8.27 -11.62
N THR A 212 11.05 -7.33 -12.08
CA THR A 212 12.47 -7.31 -11.72
C THR A 212 12.65 -7.03 -10.24
N TRP A 213 11.94 -6.05 -9.66
CA TRP A 213 11.98 -5.79 -8.23
C TRP A 213 11.45 -6.94 -7.40
N THR A 214 10.35 -7.55 -7.82
CA THR A 214 9.77 -8.72 -7.13
C THR A 214 10.72 -9.92 -7.18
N ARG A 215 11.44 -10.10 -8.30
CA ARG A 215 12.47 -11.15 -8.44
C ARG A 215 13.71 -10.82 -7.59
N GLU A 216 14.13 -9.56 -7.51
CA GLU A 216 15.27 -9.17 -6.66
C GLU A 216 14.96 -9.45 -5.18
N ASN A 217 13.75 -9.14 -4.70
CA ASN A 217 13.31 -9.54 -3.38
C ASN A 217 13.27 -11.07 -3.23
N GLY A 218 12.83 -11.79 -4.26
CA GLY A 218 12.91 -13.26 -4.33
C GLY A 218 14.34 -13.76 -4.15
N ARG A 219 15.31 -13.19 -4.89
CA ARG A 219 16.74 -13.53 -4.77
C ARG A 219 17.26 -13.31 -3.36
N ARG A 220 16.87 -12.18 -2.70
CA ARG A 220 17.25 -11.88 -1.29
C ARG A 220 16.62 -12.87 -0.31
N ALA A 221 15.46 -13.42 -0.62
CA ALA A 221 14.74 -14.40 0.18
C ALA A 221 15.13 -15.87 -0.14
N GLY A 222 15.92 -16.12 -1.21
CA GLY A 222 16.24 -17.46 -1.69
C GLY A 222 15.09 -18.19 -2.40
N ILE A 223 14.16 -17.44 -2.99
CA ILE A 223 13.00 -17.91 -3.76
C ILE A 223 12.88 -17.12 -5.07
N GLU A 224 11.90 -17.46 -5.93
CA GLU A 224 11.80 -16.85 -7.26
C GLU A 224 11.26 -15.41 -7.20
N TYR A 225 10.12 -15.20 -6.55
CA TYR A 225 9.45 -13.90 -6.45
C TYR A 225 8.99 -13.64 -5.01
N ALA A 226 9.27 -12.44 -4.50
CA ALA A 226 8.87 -12.06 -3.16
C ALA A 226 8.46 -10.59 -3.04
N GLU A 227 7.59 -10.32 -2.08
CA GLU A 227 7.26 -8.98 -1.56
C GLU A 227 7.81 -8.84 -0.15
N GLY A 228 8.42 -7.69 0.16
CA GLY A 228 9.08 -7.42 1.44
C GLY A 228 8.23 -6.58 2.37
N PHE A 229 8.27 -6.90 3.66
CA PHE A 229 7.50 -6.17 4.68
C PHE A 229 8.31 -5.97 5.97
N ARG A 230 8.00 -4.86 6.66
CA ARG A 230 8.50 -4.55 7.99
C ARG A 230 7.33 -4.32 8.93
N ARG A 231 7.29 -5.01 10.06
CA ARG A 231 6.28 -4.76 11.08
C ARG A 231 6.63 -3.52 11.89
N TYR A 232 5.67 -2.65 12.15
CA TYR A 232 5.85 -1.57 13.10
C TYR A 232 5.86 -2.13 14.54
N LYS A 233 6.91 -1.78 15.30
CA LYS A 233 7.16 -2.31 16.66
C LYS A 233 7.12 -1.22 17.75
N GLY A 234 6.60 -0.03 17.40
CA GLY A 234 6.49 1.08 18.35
C GLY A 234 5.39 0.86 19.38
N HIS A 235 5.68 1.23 20.64
CA HIS A 235 4.65 1.19 21.69
C HIS A 235 3.52 2.21 21.39
N PRO A 236 2.24 1.89 21.60
CA PRO A 236 1.63 0.66 22.15
C PRO A 236 1.01 -0.27 21.09
N TYR A 237 1.58 -0.38 19.92
CA TYR A 237 1.05 -1.21 18.84
C TYR A 237 1.11 -2.71 19.16
N PRO A 238 0.23 -3.54 18.54
CA PRO A 238 0.23 -4.98 18.75
C PRO A 238 1.58 -5.62 18.40
N GLU A 239 2.05 -6.54 19.25
CA GLU A 239 3.32 -7.25 19.05
C GLU A 239 3.16 -8.58 18.31
N SER A 240 1.94 -9.15 18.24
CA SER A 240 1.69 -10.39 17.52
C SER A 240 1.89 -10.23 15.99
N PRO A 241 2.43 -11.26 15.32
CA PRO A 241 2.76 -11.20 13.89
C PRO A 241 1.57 -11.57 13.01
N LEU A 242 0.48 -10.79 13.06
CA LEU A 242 -0.79 -11.15 12.42
C LEU A 242 -0.65 -11.42 10.92
N LEU A 243 0.08 -10.58 10.17
CA LEU A 243 0.26 -10.79 8.74
C LEU A 243 0.96 -12.11 8.44
N GLU A 244 2.03 -12.41 9.20
CA GLU A 244 2.77 -13.67 9.05
C GLU A 244 1.90 -14.89 9.43
N GLU A 245 1.05 -14.77 10.45
CA GLU A 245 0.12 -15.81 10.86
C GLU A 245 -0.94 -16.10 9.78
N LEU A 246 -1.49 -15.06 9.14
CA LEU A 246 -2.47 -15.20 8.07
C LEU A 246 -1.88 -15.84 6.80
N LEU A 247 -0.61 -15.55 6.51
CA LEU A 247 0.09 -16.02 5.30
C LEU A 247 0.78 -17.39 5.51
N GLY A 248 1.11 -17.73 6.73
CA GLY A 248 1.64 -19.04 7.11
C GLY A 248 2.89 -19.46 6.33
N VAL A 249 2.80 -20.54 5.56
CA VAL A 249 3.96 -21.17 4.86
C VAL A 249 4.55 -20.32 3.74
N THR A 250 3.88 -19.28 3.29
CA THR A 250 4.42 -18.37 2.24
C THR A 250 5.38 -17.32 2.79
N VAL A 251 5.47 -17.19 4.14
CA VAL A 251 6.39 -16.27 4.81
C VAL A 251 7.79 -16.84 4.81
N VAL A 252 8.75 -16.04 4.34
CA VAL A 252 10.18 -16.39 4.31
C VAL A 252 10.97 -15.33 5.09
N ARG A 253 11.82 -15.75 6.01
CA ARG A 253 12.68 -14.83 6.75
C ARG A 253 14.01 -14.65 6.03
N PRO A 254 14.61 -13.44 6.05
CA PRO A 254 15.96 -13.23 5.52
C PRO A 254 16.94 -14.22 6.12
N GLN A 255 17.78 -14.81 5.29
CA GLN A 255 18.92 -15.58 5.81
C GLN A 255 19.93 -14.58 6.36
N HIS A 256 20.16 -14.60 7.65
CA HIS A 256 21.26 -13.84 8.25
C HIS A 256 22.58 -14.37 7.67
N ARG A 257 23.24 -13.56 6.87
CA ARG A 257 24.64 -13.76 6.50
C ARG A 257 25.53 -13.06 7.48
#